data_089912e187b07242d088284492be7fa3
#
_entry.id   089912e187b07242d088284492be7fa3
#
_cell.length_a   1.000
_cell.length_b   1.000
_cell.length_c   1.000
_cell.angle_alpha   90.00
_cell.angle_beta   90.00
_cell.angle_gamma   90.00
#
_symmetry.space_group_name_H-M   'P 1'
#
loop_
_entity.id
_entity.type
_entity.pdbx_description
1 polymer ?
#
loop_
_entity_poly.entity_id
_entity_poly.type
_entity_poly.pdbx_seq_one_letter_code
_entity_poly.pdbx_strand_id
1 'polypeptide(L)'
;EFTREVQDEVGFNCTVVLPATHDTGSAVLAVPTNDDDAVYISSGTWSLMGIERKEADCSMASMKANFTNEGGYDHRFRYLKNIMGLWMIQSVKKEFTEDLSFAEICEMASKETIPSIVDCNDDCFLAPKSMIEAVQKFCRDTNQQVPETVGEISSVIYNSLAKCYGDTVKEIEDITGKNYTTIYVVGGGSNAGYLNEL
;
A
#
# COMPACT_ATOMS: atom_id res chain seq x y z
N GLU A 1 -15.05 30.20 -8.37
CA GLU A 1 -15.04 31.34 -7.45
C GLU A 1 -15.73 30.98 -6.16
N PHE A 2 -15.45 31.69 -5.09
CA PHE A 2 -16.18 31.56 -3.85
C PHE A 2 -17.64 31.95 -4.00
N THR A 3 -18.52 31.38 -3.21
CA THR A 3 -19.88 31.90 -3.06
C THR A 3 -19.85 33.31 -2.46
N ARG A 4 -20.90 34.11 -2.68
CA ARG A 4 -20.97 35.47 -2.14
C ARG A 4 -20.80 35.51 -0.62
N GLU A 5 -21.42 34.57 0.08
CA GLU A 5 -21.35 34.41 1.51
C GLU A 5 -19.90 34.21 2.00
N VAL A 6 -19.14 33.31 1.36
CA VAL A 6 -17.72 33.09 1.68
C VAL A 6 -16.88 34.33 1.37
N GLN A 7 -17.12 35.01 0.22
CA GLN A 7 -16.39 36.24 -0.12
C GLN A 7 -16.60 37.34 0.95
N ASP A 8 -17.82 37.50 1.44
CA ASP A 8 -18.15 38.51 2.45
C ASP A 8 -17.49 38.19 3.81
N GLU A 9 -17.32 36.89 4.14
CA GLU A 9 -16.67 36.44 5.38
C GLU A 9 -15.14 36.60 5.32
N VAL A 10 -14.49 36.16 4.21
CA VAL A 10 -13.03 36.15 4.10
C VAL A 10 -12.45 37.46 3.54
N GLY A 11 -13.28 38.31 2.94
CA GLY A 11 -12.90 39.62 2.42
C GLY A 11 -12.21 39.61 1.05
N PHE A 12 -12.15 38.48 0.35
CA PHE A 12 -11.60 38.36 -0.99
C PHE A 12 -12.29 37.27 -1.83
N ASN A 13 -12.01 37.25 -3.12
CA ASN A 13 -12.44 36.18 -4.03
C ASN A 13 -11.22 35.53 -4.71
N CYS A 14 -11.34 34.27 -5.10
CA CYS A 14 -10.32 33.57 -5.88
C CYS A 14 -10.94 32.52 -6.82
N THR A 15 -10.13 32.00 -7.73
CA THR A 15 -10.50 30.84 -8.53
C THR A 15 -10.45 29.59 -7.66
N VAL A 16 -11.58 28.91 -7.55
CA VAL A 16 -11.67 27.61 -6.87
C VAL A 16 -11.36 26.53 -7.91
N VAL A 17 -10.31 25.73 -7.63
CA VAL A 17 -9.92 24.58 -8.44
C VAL A 17 -10.30 23.32 -7.66
N LEU A 18 -11.05 22.44 -8.30
CA LEU A 18 -11.46 21.15 -7.74
C LEU A 18 -10.60 20.04 -8.36
N PRO A 19 -9.51 19.63 -7.71
CA PRO A 19 -8.75 18.45 -8.13
C PRO A 19 -9.49 17.16 -7.78
N ALA A 20 -8.90 16.01 -8.09
CA ALA A 20 -9.32 14.75 -7.48
C ALA A 20 -9.12 14.89 -5.95
N THR A 21 -10.23 14.94 -5.20
CA THR A 21 -10.20 15.37 -3.79
C THR A 21 -9.71 14.30 -2.81
N HIS A 22 -9.66 13.03 -3.24
CA HIS A 22 -9.05 11.96 -2.48
C HIS A 22 -7.54 11.93 -2.77
N ASP A 23 -6.69 11.88 -1.74
CA ASP A 23 -5.23 11.91 -1.86
C ASP A 23 -4.67 10.79 -2.75
N THR A 24 -5.14 9.55 -2.56
CA THR A 24 -4.79 8.42 -3.43
C THR A 24 -5.28 8.64 -4.86
N GLY A 25 -6.47 9.23 -5.05
CA GLY A 25 -6.99 9.58 -6.37
C GLY A 25 -6.09 10.56 -7.11
N SER A 26 -5.60 11.57 -6.40
CA SER A 26 -4.64 12.54 -6.93
C SER A 26 -3.28 11.89 -7.22
N ALA A 27 -2.82 10.99 -6.36
CA ALA A 27 -1.56 10.28 -6.55
C ALA A 27 -1.60 9.36 -7.79
N VAL A 28 -2.69 8.62 -7.99
CA VAL A 28 -2.89 7.77 -9.18
C VAL A 28 -2.96 8.63 -10.46
N LEU A 29 -3.70 9.73 -10.42
CA LEU A 29 -3.79 10.67 -11.56
C LEU A 29 -2.43 11.27 -11.94
N ALA A 30 -1.52 11.41 -10.98
CA ALA A 30 -0.17 11.93 -11.21
C ALA A 30 0.81 10.89 -11.79
N VAL A 31 0.43 9.62 -11.87
CA VAL A 31 1.27 8.58 -12.48
C VAL A 31 1.46 8.91 -13.96
N PRO A 32 2.71 9.03 -14.44
CA PRO A 32 2.99 9.48 -15.81
C PRO A 32 2.80 8.33 -16.82
N THR A 33 1.61 7.77 -16.87
CA THR A 33 1.26 6.71 -17.82
C THR A 33 -0.04 7.04 -18.52
N ASN A 34 -0.14 6.65 -19.79
CA ASN A 34 -1.39 6.58 -20.54
C ASN A 34 -1.80 5.12 -20.78
N ASP A 35 -1.20 4.20 -20.03
CA ASP A 35 -1.44 2.78 -20.15
C ASP A 35 -2.62 2.38 -19.26
N ASP A 36 -3.74 2.01 -19.90
CA ASP A 36 -4.91 1.48 -19.21
C ASP A 36 -4.66 0.10 -18.57
N ASP A 37 -3.51 -0.52 -18.86
CA ASP A 37 -3.11 -1.83 -18.36
C ASP A 37 -1.99 -1.75 -17.29
N ALA A 38 -1.80 -0.59 -16.67
CA ALA A 38 -0.85 -0.39 -15.59
C ALA A 38 -1.48 -0.67 -14.22
N VAL A 39 -0.75 -1.41 -13.37
CA VAL A 39 -1.05 -1.54 -11.94
C VAL A 39 -0.39 -0.39 -11.19
N TYR A 40 -1.05 0.15 -10.21
CA TYR A 40 -0.47 1.15 -9.31
C TYR A 40 -0.49 0.66 -7.85
N ILE A 41 0.47 1.15 -7.07
CA ILE A 41 0.48 1.04 -5.62
C ILE A 41 0.65 2.45 -5.04
N SER A 42 -0.36 2.97 -4.37
CA SER A 42 -0.21 4.13 -3.50
C SER A 42 0.30 3.62 -2.15
N SER A 43 1.62 3.62 -2.00
CA SER A 43 2.32 3.02 -0.86
C SER A 43 2.53 4.06 0.25
N GLY A 44 1.69 3.97 1.26
CA GLY A 44 1.72 4.77 2.48
C GLY A 44 1.59 3.89 3.72
N THR A 45 0.99 4.39 4.77
CA THR A 45 0.60 3.60 5.96
C THR A 45 -0.21 2.38 5.53
N TRP A 46 -1.21 2.58 4.68
CA TRP A 46 -1.85 1.54 3.87
C TRP A 46 -1.23 1.53 2.48
N SER A 47 -1.25 0.37 1.83
CA SER A 47 -0.96 0.26 0.40
C SER A 47 -2.27 0.04 -0.35
N LEU A 48 -2.67 1.01 -1.15
CA LEU A 48 -3.82 0.90 -2.03
C LEU A 48 -3.33 0.46 -3.39
N MET A 49 -3.57 -0.81 -3.72
CA MET A 49 -3.06 -1.43 -4.95
C MET A 49 -4.18 -1.78 -5.89
N GLY A 50 -4.07 -1.40 -7.16
CA GLY A 50 -5.11 -1.66 -8.14
C GLY A 50 -4.82 -1.13 -9.52
N ILE A 51 -5.90 -1.01 -10.29
CA ILE A 51 -5.93 -0.53 -11.68
C ILE A 51 -7.05 0.50 -11.85
N GLU A 52 -7.00 1.28 -12.92
CA GLU A 52 -8.11 2.10 -13.34
C GLU A 52 -9.02 1.34 -14.32
N ARG A 53 -10.34 1.49 -14.17
CA ARG A 53 -11.35 0.89 -15.03
C ARG A 53 -12.39 1.93 -15.46
N LYS A 54 -12.99 1.72 -16.63
CA LYS A 54 -14.12 2.54 -17.12
C LYS A 54 -15.45 2.16 -16.46
N GLU A 55 -15.56 0.91 -16.00
CA GLU A 55 -16.76 0.37 -15.36
C GLU A 55 -16.38 -0.27 -14.02
N ALA A 56 -17.28 -0.14 -13.04
CA ALA A 56 -17.14 -0.79 -11.76
C ALA A 56 -17.30 -2.32 -11.89
N ASP A 57 -16.52 -3.07 -11.13
CA ASP A 57 -16.66 -4.53 -11.03
C ASP A 57 -17.30 -4.90 -9.68
N CYS A 58 -18.55 -5.31 -9.73
CA CYS A 58 -19.33 -5.79 -8.59
C CYS A 58 -19.53 -7.32 -8.61
N SER A 59 -18.63 -8.05 -9.26
CA SER A 59 -18.70 -9.50 -9.35
C SER A 59 -18.45 -10.18 -8.00
N MET A 60 -18.91 -11.43 -7.88
CA MET A 60 -18.64 -12.26 -6.71
C MET A 60 -17.13 -12.56 -6.56
N ALA A 61 -16.38 -12.58 -7.66
CA ALA A 61 -14.93 -12.77 -7.66
C ALA A 61 -14.25 -11.57 -6.99
N SER A 62 -14.59 -10.35 -7.43
CA SER A 62 -14.09 -9.10 -6.85
C SER A 62 -14.41 -8.98 -5.35
N MET A 63 -15.65 -9.32 -4.96
CA MET A 63 -16.06 -9.29 -3.56
C MET A 63 -15.26 -10.28 -2.71
N LYS A 64 -15.07 -11.52 -3.18
CA LYS A 64 -14.30 -12.54 -2.45
C LYS A 64 -12.82 -12.20 -2.33
N ALA A 65 -12.26 -11.56 -3.35
CA ALA A 65 -10.88 -11.08 -3.36
C ALA A 65 -10.72 -9.73 -2.62
N ASN A 66 -11.79 -9.19 -2.03
CA ASN A 66 -11.80 -7.94 -1.26
C ASN A 66 -11.38 -6.70 -2.07
N PHE A 67 -11.74 -6.66 -3.37
CA PHE A 67 -11.58 -5.46 -4.18
C PHE A 67 -12.76 -4.50 -4.02
N THR A 68 -12.46 -3.22 -4.09
CA THR A 68 -13.42 -2.12 -4.05
C THR A 68 -13.35 -1.28 -5.32
N ASN A 69 -14.42 -0.52 -5.59
CA ASN A 69 -14.48 0.45 -6.67
C ASN A 69 -14.59 1.84 -6.07
N GLU A 70 -13.59 2.66 -6.27
CA GLU A 70 -13.59 4.05 -5.83
C GLU A 70 -13.68 5.00 -7.02
N GLY A 71 -14.43 6.08 -6.90
CA GLY A 71 -14.52 7.10 -7.96
C GLY A 71 -13.16 7.73 -8.24
N GLY A 72 -12.79 7.81 -9.51
CA GLY A 72 -11.57 8.42 -10.01
C GLY A 72 -11.85 9.65 -10.87
N TYR A 73 -10.82 10.11 -11.58
CA TYR A 73 -10.93 11.19 -12.55
C TYR A 73 -11.70 10.70 -13.80
N ASP A 74 -12.35 11.62 -14.51
CA ASP A 74 -13.04 11.38 -15.79
C ASP A 74 -14.07 10.23 -15.73
N HIS A 75 -14.83 10.15 -14.64
CA HIS A 75 -15.82 9.09 -14.40
C HIS A 75 -15.27 7.66 -14.43
N ARG A 76 -13.95 7.49 -14.28
CA ARG A 76 -13.32 6.18 -14.13
C ARG A 76 -13.43 5.69 -12.70
N PHE A 77 -13.17 4.41 -12.51
CA PHE A 77 -13.10 3.76 -11.21
C PHE A 77 -11.68 3.33 -10.92
N ARG A 78 -11.22 3.59 -9.71
CA ARG A 78 -10.06 2.94 -9.14
C ARG A 78 -10.53 1.62 -8.54
N TYR A 79 -10.22 0.54 -9.23
CA TYR A 79 -10.49 -0.82 -8.78
C TYR A 79 -9.28 -1.29 -8.00
N LEU A 80 -9.41 -1.38 -6.67
CA LEU A 80 -8.26 -1.54 -5.78
C LEU A 80 -8.59 -2.42 -4.57
N LYS A 81 -7.52 -2.88 -3.94
CA LYS A 81 -7.50 -3.56 -2.65
C LYS A 81 -6.67 -2.74 -1.66
N ASN A 82 -7.16 -2.64 -0.42
CA ASN A 82 -6.39 -2.11 0.70
C ASN A 82 -5.54 -3.22 1.30
N ILE A 83 -4.23 -3.01 1.36
CA ILE A 83 -3.25 -3.89 1.98
C ILE A 83 -2.65 -3.17 3.18
N MET A 84 -2.40 -3.89 4.27
CA MET A 84 -1.70 -3.37 5.45
C MET A 84 -0.26 -2.99 5.06
N GLY A 85 -0.05 -1.80 4.54
CA GLY A 85 1.18 -1.38 3.91
C GLY A 85 2.34 -1.12 4.88
N LEU A 86 2.94 0.07 4.80
CA LEU A 86 4.10 0.43 5.63
C LEU A 86 3.75 0.65 7.12
N TRP A 87 2.49 0.49 7.52
CA TRP A 87 2.06 0.51 8.92
C TRP A 87 2.89 -0.43 9.79
N MET A 88 3.17 -1.65 9.29
CA MET A 88 3.97 -2.63 10.03
C MET A 88 5.40 -2.12 10.28
N ILE A 89 6.08 -1.64 9.24
CA ILE A 89 7.44 -1.05 9.36
C ILE A 89 7.44 0.21 10.23
N GLN A 90 6.44 1.08 10.07
CA GLN A 90 6.31 2.27 10.91
C GLN A 90 6.09 1.93 12.38
N SER A 91 5.41 0.83 12.67
CA SER A 91 5.15 0.36 14.03
C SER A 91 6.38 -0.25 14.66
N VAL A 92 7.08 -1.18 13.99
CA VAL A 92 8.32 -1.76 14.55
C VAL A 92 9.41 -0.72 14.72
N LYS A 93 9.53 0.28 13.81
CA LYS A 93 10.48 1.38 13.97
C LYS A 93 10.30 2.13 15.29
N LYS A 94 9.06 2.32 15.75
CA LYS A 94 8.77 2.99 17.02
C LYS A 94 9.13 2.16 18.26
N GLU A 95 9.26 0.85 18.08
CA GLU A 95 9.59 -0.11 19.15
C GLU A 95 11.09 -0.38 19.23
N PHE A 96 11.85 -0.09 18.17
CA PHE A 96 13.31 -0.24 18.18
C PHE A 96 13.93 0.76 19.17
N THR A 97 14.97 0.31 19.85
CA THR A 97 15.73 1.16 20.82
C THR A 97 16.64 2.14 20.12
N GLU A 98 17.08 1.81 18.90
CA GLU A 98 17.93 2.63 18.06
C GLU A 98 17.11 3.65 17.28
N ASP A 99 17.62 4.86 17.15
CA ASP A 99 17.03 5.90 16.28
C ASP A 99 17.47 5.68 14.83
N LEU A 100 16.83 4.72 14.17
CA LEU A 100 17.11 4.32 12.80
C LEU A 100 16.20 5.07 11.81
N SER A 101 16.76 5.53 10.71
CA SER A 101 15.98 5.99 9.55
C SER A 101 15.33 4.81 8.82
N PHE A 102 14.29 5.06 8.01
CA PHE A 102 13.71 4.02 7.15
C PHE A 102 14.70 3.47 6.12
N ALA A 103 15.65 4.28 5.66
CA ALA A 103 16.70 3.84 4.74
C ALA A 103 17.65 2.83 5.40
N GLU A 104 18.07 3.08 6.65
CA GLU A 104 18.90 2.15 7.41
C GLU A 104 18.17 0.85 7.71
N ILE A 105 16.90 0.90 8.09
CA ILE A 105 16.05 -0.30 8.29
C ILE A 105 15.96 -1.11 7.00
N CYS A 106 15.76 -0.45 5.87
CA CYS A 106 15.68 -1.07 4.55
C CYS A 106 17.01 -1.74 4.17
N GLU A 107 18.14 -1.06 4.42
CA GLU A 107 19.48 -1.61 4.20
C GLU A 107 19.78 -2.81 5.12
N MET A 108 19.38 -2.75 6.39
CA MET A 108 19.54 -3.89 7.30
C MET A 108 18.72 -5.08 6.84
N ALA A 109 17.46 -4.86 6.46
CA ALA A 109 16.58 -5.92 5.96
C ALA A 109 17.13 -6.60 4.70
N SER A 110 17.73 -5.83 3.78
CA SER A 110 18.27 -6.36 2.52
C SER A 110 19.46 -7.30 2.69
N LYS A 111 20.11 -7.29 3.87
CA LYS A 111 21.25 -8.16 4.19
C LYS A 111 20.84 -9.48 4.81
N GLU A 112 19.57 -9.63 5.17
CA GLU A 112 19.05 -10.80 5.85
C GLU A 112 18.54 -11.86 4.84
N THR A 113 18.56 -13.11 5.28
CA THR A 113 18.13 -14.26 4.47
C THR A 113 17.04 -15.08 5.14
N ILE A 114 16.36 -14.51 6.14
CA ILE A 114 15.29 -15.20 6.87
C ILE A 114 14.11 -15.53 5.93
N PRO A 115 13.67 -16.82 5.85
CA PRO A 115 12.66 -17.24 4.87
C PRO A 115 11.21 -17.01 5.33
N SER A 116 11.01 -16.53 6.55
CA SER A 116 9.70 -16.42 7.17
C SER A 116 8.84 -15.35 6.50
N ILE A 117 7.55 -15.65 6.34
CA ILE A 117 6.55 -14.80 5.70
C ILE A 117 5.31 -14.77 6.59
N VAL A 118 4.75 -13.60 6.79
CA VAL A 118 3.49 -13.39 7.49
C VAL A 118 2.39 -12.97 6.52
N ASP A 119 1.13 -13.23 6.86
CA ASP A 119 0.02 -12.62 6.13
C ASP A 119 -0.18 -11.18 6.62
N CYS A 120 0.24 -10.21 5.81
CA CYS A 120 0.15 -8.81 6.18
C CYS A 120 -1.28 -8.32 6.47
N ASN A 121 -2.30 -9.02 5.97
CA ASN A 121 -3.70 -8.66 6.15
C ASN A 121 -4.37 -9.40 7.31
N ASP A 122 -3.62 -10.21 8.07
CA ASP A 122 -4.15 -10.86 9.27
C ASP A 122 -4.51 -9.81 10.34
N ASP A 123 -5.66 -10.01 10.98
CA ASP A 123 -6.20 -9.11 12.00
C ASP A 123 -5.24 -8.87 13.17
N CYS A 124 -4.32 -9.81 13.43
CA CYS A 124 -3.32 -9.69 14.49
C CYS A 124 -2.36 -8.49 14.29
N PHE A 125 -2.22 -7.99 13.05
CA PHE A 125 -1.37 -6.85 12.71
C PHE A 125 -2.10 -5.51 12.66
N LEU A 126 -3.44 -5.50 12.77
CA LEU A 126 -4.23 -4.27 12.63
C LEU A 126 -3.93 -3.27 13.74
N ALA A 127 -3.91 -3.70 14.99
CA ALA A 127 -3.65 -2.85 16.16
C ALA A 127 -3.02 -3.62 17.32
N PRO A 128 -1.87 -4.28 17.13
CA PRO A 128 -1.21 -5.01 18.22
C PRO A 128 -0.62 -4.04 19.24
N LYS A 129 -0.44 -4.51 20.47
CA LYS A 129 0.29 -3.74 21.50
C LYS A 129 1.78 -3.59 21.16
N SER A 130 2.35 -4.62 20.55
CA SER A 130 3.69 -4.65 19.98
C SER A 130 3.62 -5.35 18.63
N MET A 131 4.09 -4.67 17.59
CA MET A 131 4.16 -5.25 16.25
C MET A 131 5.30 -6.28 16.16
N ILE A 132 6.39 -6.06 16.88
CA ILE A 132 7.51 -7.02 16.97
C ILE A 132 6.99 -8.35 17.55
N GLU A 133 6.32 -8.30 18.70
CA GLU A 133 5.76 -9.51 19.32
C GLU A 133 4.71 -10.20 18.42
N ALA A 134 3.90 -9.43 17.70
CA ALA A 134 2.90 -9.97 16.78
C ALA A 134 3.56 -10.73 15.63
N VAL A 135 4.59 -10.17 14.98
CA VAL A 135 5.35 -10.84 13.91
C VAL A 135 6.02 -12.11 14.43
N GLN A 136 6.70 -12.01 15.57
CA GLN A 136 7.36 -13.16 16.19
C GLN A 136 6.36 -14.27 16.59
N LYS A 137 5.21 -13.89 17.15
CA LYS A 137 4.16 -14.82 17.52
C LYS A 137 3.58 -15.51 16.28
N PHE A 138 3.29 -14.77 15.20
CA PHE A 138 2.80 -15.35 13.96
C PHE A 138 3.78 -16.38 13.40
N CYS A 139 5.09 -16.07 13.38
CA CYS A 139 6.12 -17.02 12.93
C CYS A 139 6.16 -18.28 13.82
N ARG A 140 6.07 -18.13 15.14
CA ARG A 140 6.00 -19.28 16.07
C ARG A 140 4.78 -20.15 15.81
N ASP A 141 3.61 -19.54 15.72
CA ASP A 141 2.33 -20.24 15.56
C ASP A 141 2.22 -20.98 14.22
N THR A 142 2.96 -20.51 13.21
CA THR A 142 3.04 -21.12 11.88
C THR A 142 4.28 -22.00 11.68
N ASN A 143 5.02 -22.29 12.75
CA ASN A 143 6.25 -23.10 12.74
C ASN A 143 7.34 -22.59 11.76
N GLN A 144 7.47 -21.28 11.66
CA GLN A 144 8.51 -20.61 10.87
C GLN A 144 9.67 -20.16 11.77
N GLN A 145 10.81 -19.81 11.16
CA GLN A 145 11.92 -19.18 11.88
C GLN A 145 11.46 -17.86 12.48
N VAL A 146 11.74 -17.66 13.78
CA VAL A 146 11.34 -16.44 14.49
C VAL A 146 12.40 -15.38 14.29
N PRO A 147 12.05 -14.18 13.76
CA PRO A 147 13.00 -13.10 13.62
C PRO A 147 13.34 -12.48 14.98
N GLU A 148 14.62 -12.18 15.22
CA GLU A 148 15.11 -11.66 16.51
C GLU A 148 15.76 -10.29 16.39
N THR A 149 16.42 -9.99 15.26
CA THR A 149 17.10 -8.72 15.02
C THR A 149 16.22 -7.72 14.28
N VAL A 150 16.59 -6.44 14.33
CA VAL A 150 15.96 -5.35 13.55
C VAL A 150 15.91 -5.71 12.05
N GLY A 151 17.04 -6.21 11.53
CA GLY A 151 17.16 -6.63 10.14
C GLY A 151 16.20 -7.75 9.80
N GLU A 152 16.20 -8.84 10.59
CA GLU A 152 15.33 -10.00 10.36
C GLU A 152 13.84 -9.65 10.45
N ILE A 153 13.41 -8.89 11.47
CA ILE A 153 12.02 -8.47 11.64
C ILE A 153 11.57 -7.64 10.42
N SER A 154 12.41 -6.69 10.01
CA SER A 154 12.13 -5.82 8.87
C SER A 154 12.15 -6.60 7.56
N SER A 155 13.05 -7.56 7.39
CA SER A 155 13.11 -8.44 6.22
C SER A 155 11.85 -9.29 6.09
N VAL A 156 11.38 -9.91 7.18
CA VAL A 156 10.11 -10.66 7.19
C VAL A 156 8.95 -9.76 6.73
N ILE A 157 8.86 -8.53 7.24
CA ILE A 157 7.79 -7.61 6.87
C ILE A 157 7.87 -7.21 5.40
N TYR A 158 9.04 -6.80 4.88
CA TYR A 158 9.19 -6.38 3.48
C TYR A 158 8.94 -7.54 2.51
N ASN A 159 9.47 -8.73 2.77
CA ASN A 159 9.22 -9.91 1.94
C ASN A 159 7.74 -10.31 1.96
N SER A 160 7.07 -10.17 3.10
CA SER A 160 5.64 -10.43 3.23
C SER A 160 4.79 -9.44 2.44
N LEU A 161 5.14 -8.15 2.46
CA LEU A 161 4.49 -7.12 1.66
C LEU A 161 4.70 -7.38 0.16
N ALA A 162 5.92 -7.65 -0.27
CA ALA A 162 6.23 -7.95 -1.68
C ALA A 162 5.45 -9.17 -2.17
N LYS A 163 5.38 -10.24 -1.35
CA LYS A 163 4.56 -11.41 -1.66
C LYS A 163 3.08 -11.04 -1.80
N CYS A 164 2.54 -10.26 -0.87
CA CYS A 164 1.15 -9.82 -0.89
C CYS A 164 0.84 -8.99 -2.15
N TYR A 165 1.76 -8.13 -2.58
CA TYR A 165 1.63 -7.37 -3.82
C TYR A 165 1.63 -8.29 -5.04
N GLY A 166 2.55 -9.25 -5.12
CA GLY A 166 2.59 -10.23 -6.21
C GLY A 166 1.33 -11.09 -6.28
N ASP A 167 0.80 -11.53 -5.14
CA ASP A 167 -0.47 -12.27 -5.09
C ASP A 167 -1.66 -11.39 -5.55
N THR A 168 -1.66 -10.11 -5.18
CA THR A 168 -2.69 -9.16 -5.60
C THR A 168 -2.66 -8.90 -7.12
N VAL A 169 -1.48 -8.84 -7.76
CA VAL A 169 -1.37 -8.78 -9.23
C VAL A 169 -2.05 -9.98 -9.87
N LYS A 170 -1.75 -11.19 -9.38
CA LYS A 170 -2.36 -12.43 -9.91
C LYS A 170 -3.89 -12.42 -9.76
N GLU A 171 -4.41 -11.95 -8.62
CA GLU A 171 -5.85 -11.82 -8.44
C GLU A 171 -6.47 -10.83 -9.45
N ILE A 172 -5.81 -9.70 -9.72
CA ILE A 172 -6.24 -8.74 -10.74
C ILE A 172 -6.22 -9.40 -12.13
N GLU A 173 -5.16 -10.14 -12.46
CA GLU A 173 -5.02 -10.86 -13.71
C GLU A 173 -6.13 -11.91 -13.90
N ASP A 174 -6.41 -12.71 -12.87
CA ASP A 174 -7.44 -13.73 -12.87
C ASP A 174 -8.85 -13.13 -13.07
N ILE A 175 -9.13 -11.98 -12.45
CA ILE A 175 -10.44 -11.33 -12.53
C ILE A 175 -10.61 -10.60 -13.87
N THR A 176 -9.55 -9.97 -14.37
CA THR A 176 -9.62 -9.16 -15.60
C THR A 176 -9.37 -9.95 -16.88
N GLY A 177 -8.71 -11.10 -16.77
CA GLY A 177 -8.23 -11.90 -17.91
C GLY A 177 -7.08 -11.23 -18.67
N LYS A 178 -6.40 -10.26 -18.07
CA LYS A 178 -5.27 -9.51 -18.66
C LYS A 178 -3.99 -9.84 -17.91
N ASN A 179 -2.84 -9.65 -18.56
CA ASN A 179 -1.52 -9.70 -17.90
C ASN A 179 -0.99 -8.29 -17.69
N TYR A 180 -0.37 -8.08 -16.54
CA TYR A 180 0.20 -6.79 -16.16
C TYR A 180 1.72 -6.93 -15.97
N THR A 181 2.48 -6.09 -16.67
CA THR A 181 3.96 -6.15 -16.66
C THR A 181 4.61 -4.96 -15.97
N THR A 182 3.81 -3.98 -15.58
CA THR A 182 4.32 -2.73 -15.00
C THR A 182 3.51 -2.35 -13.77
N ILE A 183 4.22 -2.07 -12.69
CA ILE A 183 3.64 -1.54 -11.45
C ILE A 183 4.24 -0.15 -11.20
N TYR A 184 3.39 0.84 -11.02
CA TYR A 184 3.78 2.19 -10.61
C TYR A 184 3.62 2.37 -9.12
N VAL A 185 4.73 2.59 -8.41
CA VAL A 185 4.73 2.83 -6.98
C VAL A 185 4.78 4.32 -6.70
N VAL A 186 3.78 4.85 -6.02
CA VAL A 186 3.70 6.25 -5.58
C VAL A 186 3.58 6.34 -4.07
N GLY A 187 3.80 7.54 -3.51
CA GLY A 187 3.78 7.75 -2.07
C GLY A 187 5.12 7.48 -1.39
N GLY A 188 5.14 7.45 -0.06
CA GLY A 188 6.36 7.29 0.73
C GLY A 188 7.11 5.99 0.48
N GLY A 189 6.40 4.91 0.16
CA GLY A 189 6.97 3.61 -0.15
C GLY A 189 7.78 3.55 -1.44
N SER A 190 7.64 4.53 -2.34
CA SER A 190 8.49 4.63 -3.53
C SER A 190 9.98 4.80 -3.20
N ASN A 191 10.30 5.22 -1.98
CA ASN A 191 11.67 5.33 -1.47
C ASN A 191 12.17 4.07 -0.76
N ALA A 192 11.34 3.04 -0.59
CA ALA A 192 11.74 1.78 0.02
C ALA A 192 12.43 0.87 -1.02
N GLY A 193 13.70 1.16 -1.34
CA GLY A 193 14.45 0.51 -2.41
C GLY A 193 14.35 -1.01 -2.34
N TYR A 194 14.67 -1.61 -1.19
CA TYR A 194 14.61 -3.06 -1.02
C TYR A 194 13.22 -3.64 -1.30
N LEU A 195 12.14 -3.03 -0.78
CA LEU A 195 10.77 -3.49 -1.06
C LEU A 195 10.42 -3.42 -2.55
N ASN A 196 10.91 -2.40 -3.24
CA ASN A 196 10.60 -2.19 -4.66
C ASN A 196 11.45 -3.07 -5.59
N GLU A 197 12.51 -3.71 -5.09
CA GLU A 197 13.37 -4.65 -5.83
C GLU A 197 12.92 -6.11 -5.65
N LEU A 198 12.14 -6.42 -4.63
CA LEU A 198 11.53 -7.73 -4.36
C LEU A 198 10.38 -8.04 -5.34
#